data_56ffc2d610e411b498f4bacc426c234a
#
_entry.id   56ffc2d610e411b498f4bacc426c234a
#
_cell.length_a   1.000
_cell.length_b   1.000
_cell.length_c   1.000
_cell.angle_alpha   90.00
_cell.angle_beta   90.00
_cell.angle_gamma   90.00
#
_symmetry.space_group_name_H-M   'P 1'
#
loop_
_entity.id
_entity.type
_entity.pdbx_description
1 polymer ?
#
loop_
_entity_poly.entity_id
_entity_poly.type
_entity_poly.pdbx_seq_one_letter_code
_entity_poly.pdbx_strand_id
1 'polypeptide(L)'
;MAVLAFSTVDTVLVARHSATDLAALAVGSAAYITVFIGLMGAVMALGPIVGQLFGAGKLAEAGHQVHQAVWLALALALLGGLLLVFPTPFLALSRVDASVEPRIRGYLLGLAVALPAALLFAAYRGFNIAVSRPKAVMVLQLAGLAAKVPLSIALAWGLPALGLPALGVVGCGIATAIAMWVQVFAAAALLRTHSFYTPFGVPMATGTGGLHPPDFKALRAQLRLGIPMGLAILVEVTGFSFMAIFIARLGTTPVAGHQIAANLAALLFMMPLSLSHATSTLVAQRIGARDLSDARRLGWRGLQIALAIALVMGGSVFLARDGVVSLYTNDSLVAAAALPLVAWLLWFHLADAAQIMSAFVLRAHRIATVPLIIYATAIWGVGLGGGYAIAFDVGGFTPAALLGARGFWFASTGGLVLAAVALTLFLLWVLKRERAA
;
A
#
# COMPACT_ATOMS: atom_id res chain seq x y z
N MET A 1 -8.98 -0.14 2.19
CA MET A 1 -10.16 -1.02 2.30
C MET A 1 -10.65 -1.50 0.94
N ALA A 2 -11.09 -0.64 0.01
CA ALA A 2 -11.62 -1.10 -1.30
C ALA A 2 -10.64 -2.00 -2.10
N VAL A 3 -9.35 -1.67 -2.12
CA VAL A 3 -8.34 -2.48 -2.84
C VAL A 3 -8.20 -3.89 -2.25
N LEU A 4 -8.24 -4.02 -0.93
CA LEU A 4 -8.25 -5.33 -0.28
C LEU A 4 -9.52 -6.13 -0.61
N ALA A 5 -10.67 -5.44 -0.67
CA ALA A 5 -11.93 -6.06 -1.06
C ALA A 5 -11.91 -6.59 -2.49
N PHE A 6 -11.22 -5.91 -3.43
CA PHE A 6 -11.02 -6.42 -4.80
C PHE A 6 -10.34 -7.80 -4.81
N SER A 7 -9.25 -7.93 -4.07
CA SER A 7 -8.50 -9.20 -3.97
C SER A 7 -9.31 -10.29 -3.27
N THR A 8 -10.02 -9.93 -2.19
CA THR A 8 -10.84 -10.89 -1.43
C THR A 8 -11.97 -11.45 -2.29
N VAL A 9 -12.65 -10.60 -3.08
CA VAL A 9 -13.72 -11.04 -4.00
C VAL A 9 -13.17 -12.06 -5.00
N ASP A 10 -12.06 -11.74 -5.66
CA ASP A 10 -11.45 -12.66 -6.63
C ASP A 10 -11.06 -13.99 -5.97
N THR A 11 -10.46 -13.94 -4.78
CA THR A 11 -10.05 -15.15 -4.05
C THR A 11 -11.25 -16.04 -3.73
N VAL A 12 -12.35 -15.46 -3.22
CA VAL A 12 -13.56 -16.25 -2.89
C VAL A 12 -14.21 -16.86 -4.13
N LEU A 13 -14.30 -16.08 -5.21
CA LEU A 13 -14.91 -16.55 -6.47
C LEU A 13 -14.09 -17.66 -7.11
N VAL A 14 -12.78 -17.48 -7.17
CA VAL A 14 -11.87 -18.43 -7.82
C VAL A 14 -11.69 -19.70 -6.99
N ALA A 15 -11.63 -19.59 -5.65
CA ALA A 15 -11.54 -20.75 -4.74
C ALA A 15 -12.74 -21.70 -4.89
N ARG A 16 -13.92 -21.18 -5.24
CA ARG A 16 -15.12 -21.96 -5.49
C ARG A 16 -15.21 -22.51 -6.92
N HIS A 17 -14.36 -22.03 -7.83
CA HIS A 17 -14.35 -22.42 -9.24
C HIS A 17 -13.37 -23.57 -9.49
N SER A 18 -12.07 -23.40 -9.12
CA SER A 18 -11.03 -24.40 -9.41
C SER A 18 -9.78 -24.17 -8.52
N ALA A 19 -9.22 -25.25 -7.99
CA ALA A 19 -7.95 -25.20 -7.26
C ALA A 19 -6.79 -24.73 -8.15
N THR A 20 -6.79 -25.09 -9.44
CA THR A 20 -5.79 -24.64 -10.42
C THR A 20 -5.87 -23.13 -10.66
N ASP A 21 -7.11 -22.60 -10.75
CA ASP A 21 -7.32 -21.15 -10.89
C ASP A 21 -6.91 -20.39 -9.63
N LEU A 22 -7.14 -20.98 -8.44
CA LEU A 22 -6.70 -20.40 -7.18
C LEU A 22 -5.17 -20.33 -7.09
N ALA A 23 -4.47 -21.37 -7.53
CA ALA A 23 -3.01 -21.35 -7.62
C ALA A 23 -2.52 -20.28 -8.62
N ALA A 24 -3.18 -20.14 -9.77
CA ALA A 24 -2.87 -19.10 -10.74
C ALA A 24 -3.12 -17.68 -10.20
N LEU A 25 -4.22 -17.48 -9.45
CA LEU A 25 -4.52 -16.23 -8.79
C LEU A 25 -3.44 -15.86 -7.76
N ALA A 26 -3.00 -16.81 -6.94
CA ALA A 26 -1.99 -16.58 -5.91
C ALA A 26 -0.67 -16.08 -6.52
N VAL A 27 -0.16 -16.76 -7.55
CA VAL A 27 1.10 -16.38 -8.22
C VAL A 27 0.93 -15.08 -9.02
N GLY A 28 -0.14 -14.98 -9.80
CA GLY A 28 -0.40 -13.79 -10.63
C GLY A 28 -0.64 -12.53 -9.82
N SER A 29 -1.38 -12.63 -8.71
CA SER A 29 -1.61 -11.48 -7.83
C SER A 29 -0.33 -11.03 -7.11
N ALA A 30 0.54 -11.97 -6.68
CA ALA A 30 1.81 -11.63 -6.08
C ALA A 30 2.73 -10.87 -7.06
N ALA A 31 2.81 -11.34 -8.32
CA ALA A 31 3.56 -10.65 -9.36
C ALA A 31 3.00 -9.24 -9.63
N TYR A 32 1.68 -9.13 -9.79
CA TYR A 32 1.02 -7.84 -10.03
C TYR A 32 1.22 -6.86 -8.87
N ILE A 33 1.00 -7.29 -7.63
CA ILE A 33 1.15 -6.44 -6.43
C ILE A 33 2.58 -5.91 -6.33
N THR A 34 3.58 -6.74 -6.60
CA THR A 34 5.00 -6.33 -6.58
C THR A 34 5.27 -5.22 -7.60
N VAL A 35 4.83 -5.40 -8.85
CA VAL A 35 4.98 -4.41 -9.92
C VAL A 35 4.19 -3.15 -9.59
N PHE A 36 2.91 -3.29 -9.23
CA PHE A 36 2.02 -2.16 -8.95
C PHE A 36 2.50 -1.29 -7.78
N ILE A 37 2.87 -1.89 -6.65
CA ILE A 37 3.34 -1.16 -5.46
C ILE A 37 4.61 -0.38 -5.78
N GLY A 38 5.56 -1.00 -6.46
CA GLY A 38 6.80 -0.34 -6.85
C GLY A 38 6.56 0.90 -7.72
N LEU A 39 5.66 0.78 -8.71
CA LEU A 39 5.34 1.87 -9.62
C LEU A 39 4.43 2.94 -9.00
N MET A 40 3.43 2.51 -8.21
CA MET A 40 2.50 3.41 -7.54
C MET A 40 3.22 4.38 -6.60
N GLY A 41 4.28 3.94 -5.94
CA GLY A 41 5.09 4.79 -5.06
C GLY A 41 5.60 6.05 -5.75
N ALA A 42 6.03 5.93 -7.01
CA ALA A 42 6.47 7.08 -7.81
C ALA A 42 5.33 8.09 -8.06
N VAL A 43 4.12 7.62 -8.31
CA VAL A 43 2.94 8.46 -8.52
C VAL A 43 2.48 9.12 -7.21
N MET A 44 2.69 8.50 -6.07
CA MET A 44 2.32 9.04 -4.75
C MET A 44 3.03 10.36 -4.39
N ALA A 45 4.16 10.68 -5.02
CA ALA A 45 4.85 11.96 -4.87
C ALA A 45 3.99 13.17 -5.24
N LEU A 46 2.97 12.97 -6.07
CA LEU A 46 2.02 14.02 -6.44
C LEU A 46 1.32 14.63 -5.22
N GLY A 47 0.97 13.82 -4.21
CA GLY A 47 0.25 14.26 -3.02
C GLY A 47 0.95 15.40 -2.26
N PRO A 48 2.17 15.23 -1.75
CA PRO A 48 2.91 16.28 -1.08
C PRO A 48 3.18 17.51 -1.96
N ILE A 49 3.48 17.31 -3.24
CA ILE A 49 3.76 18.40 -4.18
C ILE A 49 2.51 19.26 -4.39
N VAL A 50 1.39 18.65 -4.72
CA VAL A 50 0.11 19.34 -4.92
C VAL A 50 -0.40 19.95 -3.61
N GLY A 51 -0.25 19.25 -2.47
CA GLY A 51 -0.67 19.76 -1.18
C GLY A 51 0.00 21.10 -0.83
N GLN A 52 1.32 21.22 -1.08
CA GLN A 52 2.04 22.46 -0.87
C GLN A 52 1.60 23.55 -1.87
N LEU A 53 1.42 23.22 -3.14
CA LEU A 53 0.96 24.19 -4.15
C LEU A 53 -0.47 24.68 -3.86
N PHE A 54 -1.34 23.79 -3.42
CA PHE A 54 -2.69 24.12 -2.99
C PHE A 54 -2.70 25.06 -1.78
N GLY A 55 -1.89 24.76 -0.77
CA GLY A 55 -1.72 25.64 0.39
C GLY A 55 -1.13 27.00 0.06
N ALA A 56 -0.28 27.09 -0.97
CA ALA A 56 0.28 28.35 -1.48
C ALA A 56 -0.71 29.13 -2.39
N GLY A 57 -1.93 28.63 -2.65
CA GLY A 57 -2.86 29.25 -3.59
C GLY A 57 -2.49 29.11 -5.07
N LYS A 58 -1.46 28.33 -5.40
CA LYS A 58 -0.94 28.15 -6.76
C LYS A 58 -1.68 27.03 -7.50
N LEU A 59 -2.98 27.25 -7.75
CA LEU A 59 -3.86 26.20 -8.26
C LEU A 59 -3.49 25.73 -9.66
N ALA A 60 -3.15 26.64 -10.57
CA ALA A 60 -2.72 26.29 -11.93
C ALA A 60 -1.41 25.48 -11.95
N GLU A 61 -0.43 25.81 -11.07
CA GLU A 61 0.80 25.02 -10.93
C GLU A 61 0.47 23.61 -10.38
N ALA A 62 -0.47 23.51 -9.44
CA ALA A 62 -0.95 22.22 -8.92
C ALA A 62 -1.57 21.36 -10.03
N GLY A 63 -2.39 21.95 -10.89
CA GLY A 63 -2.95 21.28 -12.08
C GLY A 63 -1.87 20.86 -13.07
N HIS A 64 -0.85 21.71 -13.31
CA HIS A 64 0.30 21.34 -14.15
C HIS A 64 1.00 20.08 -13.62
N GLN A 65 1.18 19.96 -12.30
CA GLN A 65 1.76 18.75 -11.69
C GLN A 65 0.89 17.49 -11.93
N VAL A 66 -0.43 17.64 -12.03
CA VAL A 66 -1.33 16.53 -12.39
C VAL A 66 -1.12 16.08 -13.83
N HIS A 67 -0.94 17.04 -14.80
CA HIS A 67 -0.59 16.70 -16.17
C HIS A 67 0.71 15.88 -16.24
N GLN A 68 1.72 16.27 -15.45
CA GLN A 68 3.00 15.55 -15.42
C GLN A 68 2.86 14.18 -14.76
N ALA A 69 2.01 14.04 -13.72
CA ALA A 69 1.72 12.75 -13.10
C ALA A 69 0.98 11.79 -14.05
N VAL A 70 0.16 12.30 -14.98
CA VAL A 70 -0.46 11.48 -16.03
C VAL A 70 0.61 10.92 -16.97
N TRP A 71 1.55 11.74 -17.45
CA TRP A 71 2.67 11.27 -18.26
C TRP A 71 3.53 10.24 -17.54
N LEU A 72 3.83 10.50 -16.27
CA LEU A 72 4.57 9.57 -15.42
C LEU A 72 3.82 8.24 -15.26
N ALA A 73 2.52 8.29 -14.97
CA ALA A 73 1.68 7.10 -14.83
C ALA A 73 1.64 6.26 -16.11
N LEU A 74 1.54 6.92 -17.30
CA LEU A 74 1.54 6.22 -18.59
C LEU A 74 2.90 5.60 -18.90
N ALA A 75 4.01 6.29 -18.65
CA ALA A 75 5.36 5.75 -18.83
C ALA A 75 5.63 4.56 -17.92
N LEU A 76 5.24 4.67 -16.64
CA LEU A 76 5.37 3.58 -15.67
C LEU A 76 4.43 2.41 -16.00
N ALA A 77 3.23 2.70 -16.51
CA ALA A 77 2.30 1.67 -16.96
C ALA A 77 2.83 0.88 -18.15
N LEU A 78 3.51 1.55 -19.09
CA LEU A 78 4.18 0.87 -20.19
C LEU A 78 5.27 -0.07 -19.68
N LEU A 79 6.14 0.42 -18.78
CA LEU A 79 7.21 -0.38 -18.18
C LEU A 79 6.65 -1.57 -17.39
N GLY A 80 5.69 -1.34 -16.50
CA GLY A 80 5.08 -2.40 -15.70
C GLY A 80 4.22 -3.34 -16.54
N GLY A 81 3.52 -2.81 -17.55
CA GLY A 81 2.75 -3.60 -18.51
C GLY A 81 3.63 -4.59 -19.27
N LEU A 82 4.80 -4.17 -19.73
CA LEU A 82 5.78 -5.07 -20.35
C LEU A 82 6.22 -6.21 -19.41
N LEU A 83 6.46 -5.90 -18.13
CA LEU A 83 6.81 -6.92 -17.13
C LEU A 83 5.67 -7.92 -16.89
N LEU A 84 4.41 -7.49 -16.98
CA LEU A 84 3.25 -8.36 -16.79
C LEU A 84 2.90 -9.16 -18.03
N VAL A 85 3.13 -8.61 -19.24
CA VAL A 85 2.93 -9.31 -20.51
C VAL A 85 4.01 -10.37 -20.73
N PHE A 86 5.24 -10.10 -20.28
CA PHE A 86 6.37 -11.03 -20.33
C PHE A 86 6.74 -11.53 -18.92
N PRO A 87 5.88 -12.33 -18.26
CA PRO A 87 6.05 -12.72 -16.85
C PRO A 87 7.11 -13.81 -16.64
N THR A 88 7.92 -14.14 -17.63
CA THR A 88 8.91 -15.22 -17.59
C THR A 88 9.79 -15.20 -16.35
N PRO A 89 10.31 -14.04 -15.86
CA PRO A 89 11.11 -14.01 -14.64
C PRO A 89 10.32 -14.44 -13.38
N PHE A 90 9.04 -14.06 -13.29
CA PHE A 90 8.18 -14.44 -12.17
C PHE A 90 7.80 -15.93 -12.22
N LEU A 91 7.54 -16.46 -13.42
CA LEU A 91 7.21 -17.87 -13.63
C LEU A 91 8.41 -18.77 -13.33
N ALA A 92 9.60 -18.40 -13.77
CA ALA A 92 10.83 -19.16 -13.49
C ALA A 92 11.12 -19.23 -11.98
N LEU A 93 10.85 -18.14 -11.24
CA LEU A 93 11.08 -18.09 -9.80
C LEU A 93 10.04 -18.93 -9.03
N SER A 94 8.78 -18.95 -9.50
CA SER A 94 7.67 -19.61 -8.81
C SER A 94 7.63 -21.14 -9.02
N ARG A 95 8.36 -21.69 -10.00
CA ARG A 95 8.41 -23.11 -10.34
C ARG A 95 7.02 -23.74 -10.46
N VAL A 96 6.10 -23.03 -11.10
CA VAL A 96 4.70 -23.44 -11.24
C VAL A 96 4.58 -24.59 -12.23
N ASP A 97 3.59 -25.47 -12.01
CA ASP A 97 3.24 -26.53 -12.94
C ASP A 97 2.85 -25.94 -14.31
N ALA A 98 3.25 -26.62 -15.39
CA ALA A 98 2.98 -26.18 -16.76
C ALA A 98 1.49 -26.03 -17.07
N SER A 99 0.62 -26.75 -16.35
CA SER A 99 -0.85 -26.66 -16.49
C SER A 99 -1.45 -25.36 -15.96
N VAL A 100 -0.75 -24.68 -15.04
CA VAL A 100 -1.20 -23.42 -14.39
C VAL A 100 -0.71 -22.20 -15.18
N GLU A 101 0.42 -22.32 -15.87
CA GLU A 101 1.08 -21.20 -16.56
C GLU A 101 0.17 -20.44 -17.53
N PRO A 102 -0.62 -21.06 -18.42
CA PRO A 102 -1.50 -20.34 -19.35
C PRO A 102 -2.53 -19.45 -18.62
N ARG A 103 -3.03 -19.91 -17.46
CA ARG A 103 -3.99 -19.17 -16.63
C ARG A 103 -3.34 -17.96 -15.97
N ILE A 104 -2.09 -18.11 -15.48
CA ILE A 104 -1.31 -16.98 -14.93
C ILE A 104 -1.08 -15.93 -16.02
N ARG A 105 -0.65 -16.35 -17.21
CA ARG A 105 -0.41 -15.45 -18.35
C ARG A 105 -1.68 -14.70 -18.75
N GLY A 106 -2.81 -15.39 -18.88
CA GLY A 106 -4.12 -14.79 -19.19
C GLY A 106 -4.56 -13.77 -18.11
N TYR A 107 -4.41 -14.12 -16.84
CA TYR A 107 -4.73 -13.24 -15.72
C TYR A 107 -3.84 -11.99 -15.70
N LEU A 108 -2.53 -12.15 -15.85
CA LEU A 108 -1.56 -11.06 -15.90
C LEU A 108 -1.76 -10.16 -17.11
N LEU A 109 -2.18 -10.70 -18.25
CA LEU A 109 -2.54 -9.90 -19.43
C LEU A 109 -3.75 -8.99 -19.14
N GLY A 110 -4.80 -9.52 -18.48
CA GLY A 110 -5.90 -8.69 -17.99
C GLY A 110 -5.45 -7.58 -17.05
N LEU A 111 -4.54 -7.90 -16.11
CA LEU A 111 -3.98 -6.92 -15.19
C LEU A 111 -3.01 -5.94 -15.85
N ALA A 112 -2.30 -6.32 -16.92
CA ALA A 112 -1.49 -5.41 -17.72
C ALA A 112 -2.34 -4.32 -18.38
N VAL A 113 -3.55 -4.67 -18.84
CA VAL A 113 -4.55 -3.70 -19.33
C VAL A 113 -5.13 -2.84 -18.21
N ALA A 114 -5.25 -3.39 -16.99
CA ALA A 114 -5.72 -2.65 -15.82
C ALA A 114 -4.68 -1.66 -15.28
N LEU A 115 -3.38 -1.93 -15.43
CA LEU A 115 -2.30 -1.18 -14.81
C LEU A 115 -2.27 0.31 -15.18
N PRO A 116 -2.44 0.73 -16.44
CA PRO A 116 -2.53 2.15 -16.79
C PRO A 116 -3.68 2.84 -16.03
N ALA A 117 -4.85 2.22 -16.01
CA ALA A 117 -6.00 2.76 -15.30
C ALA A 117 -5.75 2.85 -13.78
N ALA A 118 -5.12 1.84 -13.19
CA ALA A 118 -4.78 1.82 -11.77
C ALA A 118 -3.81 2.95 -11.39
N LEU A 119 -2.77 3.21 -12.20
CA LEU A 119 -1.80 4.29 -11.96
C LEU A 119 -2.40 5.67 -12.23
N LEU A 120 -3.23 5.83 -13.25
CA LEU A 120 -3.98 7.07 -13.50
C LEU A 120 -4.95 7.37 -12.36
N PHE A 121 -5.65 6.36 -11.86
CA PHE A 121 -6.52 6.52 -10.70
C PHE A 121 -5.72 6.81 -9.41
N ALA A 122 -4.50 6.29 -9.27
CA ALA A 122 -3.60 6.64 -8.17
C ALA A 122 -3.20 8.13 -8.22
N ALA A 123 -2.93 8.69 -9.42
CA ALA A 123 -2.69 10.12 -9.59
C ALA A 123 -3.93 10.95 -9.23
N TYR A 124 -5.11 10.57 -9.74
CA TYR A 124 -6.39 11.20 -9.37
C TYR A 124 -6.63 11.19 -7.86
N ARG A 125 -6.40 10.04 -7.21
CA ARG A 125 -6.51 9.90 -5.75
C ARG A 125 -5.55 10.82 -5.02
N GLY A 126 -4.27 10.83 -5.42
CA GLY A 126 -3.23 11.67 -4.83
C GLY A 126 -3.58 13.16 -4.93
N PHE A 127 -4.05 13.61 -6.08
CA PHE A 127 -4.53 14.97 -6.31
C PHE A 127 -5.71 15.31 -5.39
N ASN A 128 -6.78 14.51 -5.42
CA ASN A 128 -8.01 14.83 -4.66
C ASN A 128 -7.79 14.82 -3.14
N ILE A 129 -6.97 13.90 -2.62
CA ILE A 129 -6.59 13.91 -1.20
C ILE A 129 -5.81 15.19 -0.89
N ALA A 130 -4.86 15.58 -1.73
CA ALA A 130 -4.03 16.77 -1.55
C ALA A 130 -4.82 18.08 -1.53
N VAL A 131 -5.94 18.15 -2.27
CA VAL A 131 -6.84 19.32 -2.28
C VAL A 131 -8.06 19.15 -1.36
N SER A 132 -7.97 18.26 -0.37
CA SER A 132 -9.01 18.02 0.67
C SER A 132 -10.37 17.53 0.13
N ARG A 133 -10.35 16.73 -0.97
CA ARG A 133 -11.54 16.11 -1.57
C ARG A 133 -11.55 14.56 -1.48
N PRO A 134 -11.28 13.95 -0.31
CA PRO A 134 -11.21 12.49 -0.19
C PRO A 134 -12.56 11.80 -0.44
N LYS A 135 -13.69 12.50 -0.23
CA LYS A 135 -15.03 11.94 -0.48
C LYS A 135 -15.23 11.55 -1.96
N ALA A 136 -14.72 12.34 -2.90
CA ALA A 136 -14.80 12.03 -4.33
C ALA A 136 -14.05 10.72 -4.66
N VAL A 137 -12.88 10.51 -4.05
CA VAL A 137 -12.11 9.27 -4.19
C VAL A 137 -12.87 8.09 -3.60
N MET A 138 -13.42 8.24 -2.39
CA MET A 138 -14.16 7.18 -1.70
C MET A 138 -15.38 6.72 -2.52
N VAL A 139 -16.17 7.65 -3.03
CA VAL A 139 -17.36 7.32 -3.84
C VAL A 139 -16.98 6.54 -5.08
N LEU A 140 -15.95 6.98 -5.83
CA LEU A 140 -15.50 6.27 -7.02
C LEU A 140 -14.90 4.89 -6.71
N GLN A 141 -14.19 4.74 -5.59
CA GLN A 141 -13.67 3.43 -5.17
C GLN A 141 -14.79 2.46 -4.79
N LEU A 142 -15.81 2.93 -4.08
CA LEU A 142 -16.97 2.09 -3.72
C LEU A 142 -17.80 1.73 -4.96
N ALA A 143 -18.01 2.68 -5.87
CA ALA A 143 -18.70 2.41 -7.15
C ALA A 143 -17.92 1.40 -8.00
N GLY A 144 -16.59 1.53 -8.07
CA GLY A 144 -15.74 0.58 -8.76
C GLY A 144 -15.79 -0.83 -8.15
N LEU A 145 -15.82 -0.93 -6.82
CA LEU A 145 -16.00 -2.22 -6.14
C LEU A 145 -17.38 -2.81 -6.45
N ALA A 146 -18.43 -2.01 -6.37
CA ALA A 146 -19.81 -2.43 -6.68
C ALA A 146 -19.94 -2.91 -8.14
N ALA A 147 -19.23 -2.29 -9.08
CA ALA A 147 -19.20 -2.73 -10.48
C ALA A 147 -18.35 -4.00 -10.67
N LYS A 148 -17.22 -4.11 -9.94
CA LYS A 148 -16.32 -5.26 -10.08
C LYS A 148 -16.95 -6.57 -9.65
N VAL A 149 -17.71 -6.58 -8.54
CA VAL A 149 -18.30 -7.84 -8.02
C VAL A 149 -19.15 -8.56 -9.05
N PRO A 150 -20.18 -7.94 -9.66
CA PRO A 150 -20.98 -8.61 -10.69
C PRO A 150 -20.17 -8.95 -11.95
N LEU A 151 -19.21 -8.10 -12.35
CA LEU A 151 -18.34 -8.40 -13.49
C LEU A 151 -17.45 -9.61 -13.23
N SER A 152 -16.85 -9.72 -12.03
CA SER A 152 -16.04 -10.89 -11.67
C SER A 152 -16.87 -12.17 -11.64
N ILE A 153 -18.10 -12.12 -11.11
CA ILE A 153 -19.01 -13.27 -11.11
C ILE A 153 -19.34 -13.67 -12.57
N ALA A 154 -19.75 -12.70 -13.38
CA ALA A 154 -20.16 -12.93 -14.76
C ALA A 154 -19.03 -13.51 -15.63
N LEU A 155 -17.82 -13.02 -15.50
CA LEU A 155 -16.68 -13.43 -16.32
C LEU A 155 -15.95 -14.66 -15.77
N ALA A 156 -15.91 -14.83 -14.43
CA ALA A 156 -15.26 -16.01 -13.85
C ALA A 156 -16.11 -17.28 -14.02
N TRP A 157 -17.42 -17.20 -13.79
CA TRP A 157 -18.31 -18.36 -13.85
C TRP A 157 -19.07 -18.49 -15.17
N GLY A 158 -18.98 -17.45 -16.01
CA GLY A 158 -19.74 -17.37 -17.26
C GLY A 158 -21.18 -16.95 -17.04
N LEU A 159 -21.82 -16.55 -18.12
CA LEU A 159 -23.26 -16.25 -18.20
C LEU A 159 -23.81 -16.96 -19.44
N PRO A 160 -24.31 -18.21 -19.29
CA PRO A 160 -24.84 -18.99 -20.42
C PRO A 160 -25.98 -18.28 -21.17
N ALA A 161 -26.79 -17.49 -20.45
CA ALA A 161 -27.86 -16.70 -21.04
C ALA A 161 -27.38 -15.62 -22.03
N LEU A 162 -26.14 -15.19 -21.92
CA LEU A 162 -25.48 -14.21 -22.81
C LEU A 162 -24.41 -14.86 -23.70
N GLY A 163 -24.27 -16.18 -23.69
CA GLY A 163 -23.26 -16.91 -24.46
C GLY A 163 -21.83 -16.66 -23.95
N LEU A 164 -21.63 -16.16 -22.73
CA LEU A 164 -20.32 -15.90 -22.15
C LEU A 164 -19.78 -17.19 -21.49
N PRO A 165 -18.62 -17.72 -21.94
CA PRO A 165 -18.00 -18.87 -21.32
C PRO A 165 -17.42 -18.52 -19.94
N ALA A 166 -17.24 -19.51 -19.08
CA ALA A 166 -16.54 -19.37 -17.83
C ALA A 166 -15.02 -19.22 -18.08
N LEU A 167 -14.46 -18.06 -17.71
CA LEU A 167 -13.05 -17.73 -17.91
C LEU A 167 -12.19 -17.97 -16.65
N GLY A 168 -12.81 -18.36 -15.54
CA GLY A 168 -12.10 -18.59 -14.28
C GLY A 168 -11.30 -17.38 -13.82
N VAL A 169 -10.03 -17.61 -13.43
CA VAL A 169 -9.13 -16.54 -12.96
C VAL A 169 -8.86 -15.47 -14.02
N VAL A 170 -8.84 -15.81 -15.30
CA VAL A 170 -8.66 -14.86 -16.41
C VAL A 170 -9.82 -13.86 -16.44
N GLY A 171 -11.05 -14.35 -16.20
CA GLY A 171 -12.24 -13.51 -16.05
C GLY A 171 -12.11 -12.45 -14.94
N CYS A 172 -11.51 -12.82 -13.81
CA CYS A 172 -11.21 -11.88 -12.72
C CYS A 172 -10.21 -10.77 -13.13
N GLY A 173 -9.19 -11.11 -13.93
CA GLY A 173 -8.25 -10.14 -14.50
C GLY A 173 -8.94 -9.14 -15.43
N ILE A 174 -9.79 -9.63 -16.33
CA ILE A 174 -10.57 -8.78 -17.26
C ILE A 174 -11.58 -7.91 -16.49
N ALA A 175 -12.29 -8.48 -15.50
CA ALA A 175 -13.20 -7.71 -14.64
C ALA A 175 -12.49 -6.58 -13.91
N THR A 176 -11.26 -6.82 -13.44
CA THR A 176 -10.42 -5.79 -12.81
C THR A 176 -10.06 -4.69 -13.81
N ALA A 177 -9.68 -5.04 -15.05
CA ALA A 177 -9.39 -4.05 -16.09
C ALA A 177 -10.61 -3.17 -16.39
N ILE A 178 -11.77 -3.78 -16.63
CA ILE A 178 -13.01 -3.03 -16.90
C ILE A 178 -13.35 -2.10 -15.72
N ALA A 179 -13.35 -2.62 -14.49
CA ALA A 179 -13.67 -1.83 -13.30
C ALA A 179 -12.70 -0.64 -13.11
N MET A 180 -11.40 -0.83 -13.33
CA MET A 180 -10.40 0.24 -13.22
C MET A 180 -10.57 1.31 -14.30
N TRP A 181 -10.84 0.93 -15.54
CA TRP A 181 -11.11 1.89 -16.62
C TRP A 181 -12.41 2.65 -16.39
N VAL A 182 -13.47 1.99 -15.93
CA VAL A 182 -14.73 2.67 -15.54
C VAL A 182 -14.47 3.72 -14.46
N GLN A 183 -13.65 3.40 -13.45
CA GLN A 183 -13.26 4.37 -12.41
C GLN A 183 -12.49 5.57 -13.00
N VAL A 184 -11.57 5.34 -13.93
CA VAL A 184 -10.80 6.43 -14.58
C VAL A 184 -11.71 7.30 -15.42
N PHE A 185 -12.63 6.73 -16.21
CA PHE A 185 -13.58 7.50 -17.00
C PHE A 185 -14.55 8.29 -16.11
N ALA A 186 -15.03 7.69 -15.02
CA ALA A 186 -15.86 8.40 -14.05
C ALA A 186 -15.08 9.52 -13.34
N ALA A 187 -13.81 9.30 -13.00
CA ALA A 187 -12.94 10.33 -12.45
C ALA A 187 -12.71 11.48 -13.46
N ALA A 188 -12.46 11.16 -14.73
CA ALA A 188 -12.30 12.15 -15.80
C ALA A 188 -13.60 12.95 -16.02
N ALA A 189 -14.76 12.29 -15.99
CA ALA A 189 -16.04 12.97 -16.09
C ALA A 189 -16.26 13.94 -14.91
N LEU A 190 -15.93 13.50 -13.68
CA LEU A 190 -16.02 14.35 -12.50
C LEU A 190 -15.10 15.57 -12.56
N LEU A 191 -13.86 15.39 -13.05
CA LEU A 191 -12.92 16.50 -13.25
C LEU A 191 -13.44 17.52 -14.29
N ARG A 192 -14.20 17.07 -15.30
CA ARG A 192 -14.80 17.93 -16.32
C ARG A 192 -16.02 18.68 -15.85
N THR A 193 -16.89 18.02 -15.08
CA THR A 193 -18.23 18.55 -14.77
C THR A 193 -18.27 19.39 -13.52
N HIS A 194 -17.37 19.17 -12.57
CA HIS A 194 -17.41 19.86 -11.28
C HIS A 194 -16.56 21.13 -11.28
N SER A 195 -17.22 22.30 -11.08
CA SER A 195 -16.61 23.65 -11.10
C SER A 195 -15.39 23.84 -10.18
N PHE A 196 -15.27 23.05 -9.10
CA PHE A 196 -14.13 23.10 -8.22
C PHE A 196 -12.79 22.87 -8.93
N TYR A 197 -12.76 22.06 -10.00
CA TYR A 197 -11.53 21.71 -10.70
C TYR A 197 -11.12 22.72 -11.78
N THR A 198 -11.99 23.64 -12.15
CA THR A 198 -11.73 24.65 -13.21
C THR A 198 -10.49 25.49 -12.92
N PRO A 199 -10.25 26.02 -11.70
CA PRO A 199 -9.06 26.86 -11.42
C PRO A 199 -7.72 26.12 -11.52
N PHE A 200 -7.76 24.78 -11.48
CA PHE A 200 -6.55 23.96 -11.59
C PHE A 200 -6.12 23.71 -13.02
N GLY A 201 -7.01 23.88 -14.01
CA GLY A 201 -6.71 23.54 -15.40
C GLY A 201 -6.27 22.09 -15.59
N VAL A 202 -6.82 21.16 -14.78
CA VAL A 202 -6.45 19.73 -14.84
C VAL A 202 -6.83 19.12 -16.19
N PRO A 203 -6.14 18.04 -16.63
CA PRO A 203 -6.44 17.37 -17.88
C PRO A 203 -7.91 17.01 -17.97
N MET A 204 -8.52 17.34 -19.09
CA MET A 204 -9.95 17.09 -19.37
C MET A 204 -10.97 18.02 -18.66
N ALA A 205 -10.54 18.94 -17.77
CA ALA A 205 -11.47 19.85 -17.09
C ALA A 205 -11.95 21.03 -17.96
N THR A 206 -11.14 21.45 -18.93
CA THR A 206 -11.48 22.55 -19.83
C THR A 206 -11.51 22.06 -21.28
N GLY A 207 -12.58 22.34 -22.00
CA GLY A 207 -12.77 21.93 -23.41
C GLY A 207 -11.76 22.51 -24.41
N THR A 208 -10.78 23.26 -23.95
CA THR A 208 -9.79 23.98 -24.77
C THR A 208 -8.34 23.53 -24.56
N GLY A 209 -8.06 22.64 -23.58
CA GLY A 209 -6.70 22.25 -23.23
C GLY A 209 -6.49 20.74 -23.28
N GLY A 210 -5.68 20.29 -24.24
CA GLY A 210 -5.10 18.95 -24.23
C GLY A 210 -4.16 18.75 -23.02
N LEU A 211 -3.60 17.56 -22.89
CA LEU A 211 -2.56 17.27 -21.91
C LEU A 211 -1.34 18.16 -22.19
N HIS A 212 -0.89 18.93 -21.20
CA HIS A 212 0.32 19.75 -21.35
C HIS A 212 1.51 18.86 -21.70
N PRO A 213 2.44 19.31 -22.52
CA PRO A 213 3.62 18.53 -22.91
C PRO A 213 4.44 18.12 -21.68
N PRO A 214 5.24 17.04 -21.79
CA PRO A 214 6.09 16.60 -20.70
C PRO A 214 7.09 17.68 -20.27
N ASP A 215 7.08 18.02 -18.98
CA ASP A 215 8.08 18.87 -18.33
C ASP A 215 9.06 17.99 -17.55
N PHE A 216 10.26 17.83 -18.12
CA PHE A 216 11.29 16.97 -17.51
C PHE A 216 11.73 17.45 -16.14
N LYS A 217 11.64 18.75 -15.84
CA LYS A 217 11.96 19.29 -14.51
C LYS A 217 10.93 18.84 -13.47
N ALA A 218 9.65 18.94 -13.80
CA ALA A 218 8.57 18.48 -12.95
C ALA A 218 8.57 16.95 -12.79
N LEU A 219 8.75 16.20 -13.89
CA LEU A 219 8.87 14.74 -13.86
C LEU A 219 10.04 14.27 -12.99
N ARG A 220 11.22 14.90 -13.13
CA ARG A 220 12.39 14.62 -12.29
C ARG A 220 12.11 14.89 -10.82
N ALA A 221 11.40 15.98 -10.51
CA ALA A 221 11.02 16.29 -9.12
C ALA A 221 10.07 15.24 -8.54
N GLN A 222 9.08 14.78 -9.30
CA GLN A 222 8.17 13.70 -8.90
C GLN A 222 8.93 12.38 -8.71
N LEU A 223 9.82 11.98 -9.64
CA LEU A 223 10.61 10.76 -9.53
C LEU A 223 11.58 10.80 -8.34
N ARG A 224 12.26 11.94 -8.12
CA ARG A 224 13.21 12.10 -7.00
C ARG A 224 12.55 11.88 -5.64
N LEU A 225 11.29 12.27 -5.49
CA LEU A 225 10.51 12.04 -4.29
C LEU A 225 9.84 10.66 -4.31
N GLY A 226 9.27 10.26 -5.43
CA GLY A 226 8.42 9.10 -5.57
C GLY A 226 9.18 7.78 -5.56
N ILE A 227 10.37 7.69 -6.19
CA ILE A 227 11.18 6.45 -6.16
C ILE A 227 11.52 6.06 -4.72
N PRO A 228 12.09 6.94 -3.87
CA PRO A 228 12.34 6.57 -2.48
C PRO A 228 11.06 6.21 -1.71
N MET A 229 9.92 6.88 -2.00
CA MET A 229 8.64 6.52 -1.38
C MET A 229 8.18 5.11 -1.77
N GLY A 230 8.29 4.75 -3.05
CA GLY A 230 7.93 3.42 -3.54
C GLY A 230 8.84 2.33 -2.99
N LEU A 231 10.15 2.57 -2.99
CA LEU A 231 11.12 1.64 -2.43
C LEU A 231 10.93 1.44 -0.92
N ALA A 232 10.56 2.49 -0.17
CA ALA A 232 10.25 2.36 1.26
C ALA A 232 9.06 1.43 1.50
N ILE A 233 8.00 1.53 0.68
CA ILE A 233 6.85 0.63 0.76
C ILE A 233 7.23 -0.80 0.36
N LEU A 234 8.08 -0.98 -0.67
CA LEU A 234 8.58 -2.29 -1.07
C LEU A 234 9.40 -2.95 0.06
N VAL A 235 10.27 -2.20 0.74
CA VAL A 235 11.03 -2.70 1.89
C VAL A 235 10.09 -3.19 2.99
N GLU A 236 9.05 -2.42 3.31
CA GLU A 236 8.06 -2.77 4.33
C GLU A 236 7.29 -4.05 3.97
N VAL A 237 6.70 -4.09 2.76
CA VAL A 237 5.89 -5.23 2.30
C VAL A 237 6.73 -6.48 2.14
N THR A 238 7.92 -6.38 1.55
CA THR A 238 8.80 -7.54 1.34
C THR A 238 9.42 -8.04 2.65
N GLY A 239 9.71 -7.15 3.60
CA GLY A 239 10.17 -7.54 4.93
C GLY A 239 9.17 -8.47 5.62
N PHE A 240 7.89 -8.13 5.57
CA PHE A 240 6.82 -8.94 6.14
C PHE A 240 6.58 -10.25 5.37
N SER A 241 6.69 -10.21 4.03
CA SER A 241 6.55 -11.39 3.18
C SER A 241 7.68 -12.38 3.39
N PHE A 242 8.93 -11.92 3.47
CA PHE A 242 10.08 -12.78 3.76
C PHE A 242 10.02 -13.39 5.16
N MET A 243 9.55 -12.62 6.14
CA MET A 243 9.31 -13.13 7.49
C MET A 243 8.35 -14.33 7.46
N ALA A 244 7.23 -14.25 6.72
CA ALA A 244 6.29 -15.35 6.56
C ALA A 244 6.94 -16.59 5.89
N ILE A 245 7.78 -16.38 4.86
CA ILE A 245 8.52 -17.44 4.16
C ILE A 245 9.50 -18.14 5.11
N PHE A 246 10.22 -17.40 5.94
CA PHE A 246 11.15 -18.00 6.90
C PHE A 246 10.44 -18.75 8.02
N ILE A 247 9.32 -18.21 8.53
CA ILE A 247 8.50 -18.91 9.53
C ILE A 247 7.90 -20.19 8.94
N ALA A 248 7.62 -20.25 7.64
CA ALA A 248 7.13 -21.45 6.98
C ALA A 248 8.10 -22.63 7.08
N ARG A 249 9.40 -22.38 7.21
CA ARG A 249 10.41 -23.43 7.43
C ARG A 249 10.32 -24.09 8.81
N LEU A 250 9.63 -23.47 9.76
CA LEU A 250 9.44 -23.97 11.12
C LEU A 250 8.27 -24.96 11.23
N GLY A 251 7.47 -25.12 10.16
CA GLY A 251 6.33 -26.01 10.10
C GLY A 251 4.97 -25.31 10.02
N THR A 252 3.92 -26.08 9.88
CA THR A 252 2.55 -25.59 9.61
C THR A 252 1.94 -24.83 10.78
N THR A 253 2.11 -25.31 12.01
CA THR A 253 1.55 -24.69 13.22
C THR A 253 2.14 -23.28 13.48
N PRO A 254 3.48 -23.05 13.45
CA PRO A 254 4.05 -21.72 13.56
C PRO A 254 3.57 -20.76 12.47
N VAL A 255 3.42 -21.23 11.22
CA VAL A 255 2.89 -20.41 10.12
C VAL A 255 1.44 -20.02 10.35
N ALA A 256 0.60 -20.95 10.79
CA ALA A 256 -0.81 -20.66 11.09
C ALA A 256 -0.92 -19.61 12.21
N GLY A 257 -0.14 -19.73 13.28
CA GLY A 257 -0.07 -18.73 14.35
C GLY A 257 0.41 -17.36 13.86
N HIS A 258 1.46 -17.35 13.01
CA HIS A 258 1.94 -16.12 12.38
C HIS A 258 0.87 -15.45 11.50
N GLN A 259 0.12 -16.21 10.69
CA GLN A 259 -0.92 -15.66 9.83
C GLN A 259 -2.05 -14.98 10.63
N ILE A 260 -2.43 -15.51 11.78
CA ILE A 260 -3.39 -14.87 12.69
C ILE A 260 -2.86 -13.51 13.15
N ALA A 261 -1.64 -13.48 13.68
CA ALA A 261 -1.03 -12.26 14.17
C ALA A 261 -0.78 -11.23 13.03
N ALA A 262 -0.35 -11.69 11.86
CA ALA A 262 -0.14 -10.87 10.66
C ALA A 262 -1.45 -10.25 10.14
N ASN A 263 -2.54 -11.01 10.14
CA ASN A 263 -3.86 -10.50 9.75
C ASN A 263 -4.35 -9.41 10.71
N LEU A 264 -4.20 -9.64 12.02
CA LEU A 264 -4.52 -8.63 13.03
C LEU A 264 -3.65 -7.37 12.87
N ALA A 265 -2.35 -7.52 12.64
CA ALA A 265 -1.44 -6.39 12.38
C ALA A 265 -1.92 -5.57 11.17
N ALA A 266 -2.27 -6.22 10.07
CA ALA A 266 -2.75 -5.56 8.86
C ALA A 266 -4.08 -4.80 9.08
N LEU A 267 -5.00 -5.37 9.85
CA LEU A 267 -6.26 -4.71 10.21
C LEU A 267 -6.01 -3.46 11.08
N LEU A 268 -5.20 -3.60 12.11
CA LEU A 268 -4.85 -2.50 13.01
C LEU A 268 -4.12 -1.37 12.28
N PHE A 269 -3.23 -1.70 11.34
CA PHE A 269 -2.44 -0.74 10.56
C PHE A 269 -3.28 0.22 9.73
N MET A 270 -4.50 -0.16 9.33
CA MET A 270 -5.36 0.69 8.48
C MET A 270 -5.70 2.04 9.12
N MET A 271 -5.83 2.11 10.45
CA MET A 271 -6.14 3.35 11.15
C MET A 271 -4.96 4.33 11.19
N PRO A 272 -3.75 3.96 11.68
CA PRO A 272 -2.58 4.83 11.60
C PRO A 272 -2.26 5.28 10.18
N LEU A 273 -2.36 4.39 9.20
CA LEU A 273 -2.14 4.73 7.79
C LEU A 273 -3.10 5.82 7.30
N SER A 274 -4.39 5.67 7.60
CA SER A 274 -5.42 6.64 7.18
C SER A 274 -5.21 8.00 7.84
N LEU A 275 -4.88 8.02 9.14
CA LEU A 275 -4.58 9.23 9.89
C LEU A 275 -3.30 9.91 9.38
N SER A 276 -2.27 9.11 9.03
CA SER A 276 -1.01 9.62 8.49
C SER A 276 -1.21 10.29 7.12
N HIS A 277 -2.05 9.72 6.27
CA HIS A 277 -2.44 10.38 5.01
C HIS A 277 -3.12 11.73 5.24
N ALA A 278 -4.10 11.80 6.16
CA ALA A 278 -4.81 13.04 6.48
C ALA A 278 -3.85 14.08 7.07
N THR A 279 -3.04 13.69 8.04
CA THR A 279 -2.05 14.57 8.69
C THR A 279 -1.03 15.11 7.68
N SER A 280 -0.45 14.22 6.84
CA SER A 280 0.51 14.61 5.81
C SER A 280 -0.08 15.63 4.83
N THR A 281 -1.34 15.46 4.44
CA THR A 281 -2.04 16.41 3.56
C THR A 281 -2.16 17.79 4.21
N LEU A 282 -2.64 17.84 5.44
CA LEU A 282 -2.80 19.11 6.17
C LEU A 282 -1.45 19.80 6.41
N VAL A 283 -0.44 19.05 6.81
CA VAL A 283 0.93 19.55 6.98
C VAL A 283 1.48 20.12 5.67
N ALA A 284 1.33 19.40 4.55
CA ALA A 284 1.78 19.88 3.24
C ALA A 284 1.09 21.20 2.84
N GLN A 285 -0.22 21.33 3.09
CA GLN A 285 -0.96 22.55 2.81
C GLN A 285 -0.47 23.72 3.68
N ARG A 286 -0.18 23.50 4.96
CA ARG A 286 0.36 24.56 5.85
C ARG A 286 1.79 24.97 5.48
N ILE A 287 2.62 24.02 5.06
CA ILE A 287 3.95 24.35 4.51
C ILE A 287 3.81 25.24 3.28
N GLY A 288 2.88 24.91 2.38
CA GLY A 288 2.59 25.72 1.19
C GLY A 288 2.11 27.13 1.53
N ALA A 289 1.25 27.26 2.54
CA ALA A 289 0.76 28.53 3.06
C ALA A 289 1.83 29.33 3.85
N ARG A 290 3.06 28.82 3.98
CA ARG A 290 4.14 29.37 4.79
C ARG A 290 3.83 29.47 6.30
N ASP A 291 2.85 28.72 6.78
CA ASP A 291 2.53 28.59 8.20
C ASP A 291 3.21 27.34 8.80
N LEU A 292 4.54 27.46 8.97
CA LEU A 292 5.37 26.38 9.51
C LEU A 292 5.03 26.07 10.97
N SER A 293 4.47 27.07 11.70
CA SER A 293 4.08 26.89 13.09
C SER A 293 2.89 25.93 13.22
N ASP A 294 1.87 26.10 12.39
CA ASP A 294 0.71 25.22 12.37
C ASP A 294 1.01 23.86 11.71
N ALA A 295 1.86 23.85 10.67
CA ALA A 295 2.35 22.60 10.07
C ALA A 295 3.00 21.69 11.13
N ARG A 296 3.88 22.24 11.97
CA ARG A 296 4.52 21.51 13.06
C ARG A 296 3.50 21.05 14.12
N ARG A 297 2.57 21.94 14.51
CA ARG A 297 1.53 21.62 15.48
C ARG A 297 0.66 20.47 15.00
N LEU A 298 0.27 20.49 13.73
CA LEU A 298 -0.52 19.42 13.10
C LEU A 298 0.25 18.09 13.04
N GLY A 299 1.52 18.12 12.63
CA GLY A 299 2.36 16.93 12.61
C GLY A 299 2.51 16.29 14.00
N TRP A 300 2.75 17.10 15.02
CA TRP A 300 2.88 16.64 16.40
C TRP A 300 1.55 16.08 16.97
N ARG A 301 0.45 16.80 16.76
CA ARG A 301 -0.89 16.32 17.16
C ARG A 301 -1.27 15.04 16.44
N GLY A 302 -0.95 14.95 15.15
CA GLY A 302 -1.16 13.72 14.37
C GLY A 302 -0.44 12.53 15.00
N LEU A 303 0.83 12.70 15.40
CA LEU A 303 1.61 11.67 16.07
C LEU A 303 0.98 11.28 17.43
N GLN A 304 0.58 12.25 18.24
CA GLN A 304 -0.06 11.99 19.53
C GLN A 304 -1.38 11.21 19.37
N ILE A 305 -2.23 11.63 18.42
CA ILE A 305 -3.50 10.97 18.14
C ILE A 305 -3.25 9.55 17.59
N ALA A 306 -2.27 9.37 16.69
CA ALA A 306 -1.91 8.05 16.16
C ALA A 306 -1.47 7.09 17.28
N LEU A 307 -0.62 7.56 18.19
CA LEU A 307 -0.17 6.77 19.34
C LEU A 307 -1.30 6.46 20.31
N ALA A 308 -2.18 7.43 20.59
CA ALA A 308 -3.34 7.20 21.46
C ALA A 308 -4.30 6.15 20.87
N ILE A 309 -4.61 6.24 19.58
CA ILE A 309 -5.44 5.26 18.87
C ILE A 309 -4.74 3.89 18.86
N ALA A 310 -3.45 3.84 18.56
CA ALA A 310 -2.68 2.60 18.54
C ALA A 310 -2.63 1.94 19.93
N LEU A 311 -2.49 2.74 20.99
CA LEU A 311 -2.52 2.23 22.37
C LEU A 311 -3.89 1.63 22.71
N VAL A 312 -4.97 2.33 22.38
CA VAL A 312 -6.34 1.84 22.64
C VAL A 312 -6.62 0.57 21.84
N MET A 313 -6.37 0.58 20.53
CA MET A 313 -6.65 -0.57 19.67
C MET A 313 -5.75 -1.76 19.99
N GLY A 314 -4.43 -1.55 20.07
CA GLY A 314 -3.48 -2.59 20.40
C GLY A 314 -3.68 -3.10 21.84
N GLY A 315 -3.98 -2.22 22.79
CA GLY A 315 -4.31 -2.56 24.17
C GLY A 315 -5.59 -3.41 24.27
N SER A 316 -6.64 -3.05 23.52
CA SER A 316 -7.88 -3.84 23.46
C SER A 316 -7.64 -5.25 22.92
N VAL A 317 -6.83 -5.38 21.86
CA VAL A 317 -6.46 -6.69 21.30
C VAL A 317 -5.59 -7.47 22.30
N PHE A 318 -4.65 -6.82 22.97
CA PHE A 318 -3.80 -7.45 23.99
C PHE A 318 -4.60 -7.99 25.17
N LEU A 319 -5.57 -7.22 25.68
CA LEU A 319 -6.41 -7.62 26.80
C LEU A 319 -7.39 -8.75 26.42
N ALA A 320 -7.93 -8.68 25.19
CA ALA A 320 -8.90 -9.66 24.67
C ALA A 320 -8.24 -10.79 23.84
N ARG A 321 -6.90 -10.95 23.86
CA ARG A 321 -6.16 -11.81 22.94
C ARG A 321 -6.66 -13.25 22.87
N ASP A 322 -7.06 -13.84 24.01
CA ASP A 322 -7.56 -15.20 24.06
C ASP A 322 -8.87 -15.34 23.29
N GLY A 323 -9.81 -14.41 23.51
CA GLY A 323 -11.06 -14.33 22.78
C GLY A 323 -10.86 -13.99 21.29
N VAL A 324 -9.92 -13.10 20.98
CA VAL A 324 -9.61 -12.76 19.59
C VAL A 324 -9.02 -13.96 18.84
N VAL A 325 -8.07 -14.68 19.43
CA VAL A 325 -7.49 -15.87 18.81
C VAL A 325 -8.51 -16.99 18.63
N SER A 326 -9.44 -17.18 19.61
CA SER A 326 -10.50 -18.18 19.49
C SER A 326 -11.49 -17.91 18.35
N LEU A 327 -11.62 -16.67 17.88
CA LEU A 327 -12.40 -16.35 16.66
C LEU A 327 -11.74 -16.84 15.38
N TYR A 328 -10.41 -17.03 15.38
CA TYR A 328 -9.66 -17.49 14.21
C TYR A 328 -9.48 -19.00 14.15
N THR A 329 -9.36 -19.66 15.31
CA THR A 329 -9.05 -21.09 15.36
C THR A 329 -9.62 -21.77 16.60
N ASN A 330 -10.07 -23.02 16.41
CA ASN A 330 -10.43 -23.94 17.49
C ASN A 330 -9.29 -24.94 17.80
N ASP A 331 -8.20 -24.93 17.01
CA ASP A 331 -7.04 -25.78 17.21
C ASP A 331 -6.18 -25.21 18.35
N SER A 332 -6.04 -25.97 19.43
CA SER A 332 -5.28 -25.57 20.62
C SER A 332 -3.78 -25.37 20.34
N LEU A 333 -3.19 -26.11 19.40
CA LEU A 333 -1.78 -25.99 19.03
C LEU A 333 -1.54 -24.69 18.25
N VAL A 334 -2.44 -24.36 17.32
CA VAL A 334 -2.38 -23.10 16.57
C VAL A 334 -2.63 -21.91 17.50
N ALA A 335 -3.60 -22.02 18.42
CA ALA A 335 -3.86 -20.98 19.41
C ALA A 335 -2.64 -20.74 20.32
N ALA A 336 -2.00 -21.81 20.82
CA ALA A 336 -0.79 -21.73 21.64
C ALA A 336 0.41 -21.09 20.87
N ALA A 337 0.48 -21.29 19.55
CA ALA A 337 1.49 -20.66 18.71
C ALA A 337 1.17 -19.16 18.44
N ALA A 338 -0.12 -18.79 18.28
CA ALA A 338 -0.56 -17.44 17.97
C ALA A 338 -0.50 -16.49 19.18
N LEU A 339 -0.93 -16.94 20.36
CA LEU A 339 -1.07 -16.09 21.55
C LEU A 339 0.18 -15.29 21.92
N PRO A 340 1.40 -15.89 21.94
CA PRO A 340 2.62 -15.12 22.20
C PRO A 340 2.91 -14.05 21.13
N LEU A 341 2.56 -14.31 19.88
CA LEU A 341 2.77 -13.39 18.77
C LEU A 341 1.79 -12.21 18.86
N VAL A 342 0.53 -12.48 19.19
CA VAL A 342 -0.50 -11.46 19.43
C VAL A 342 -0.15 -10.60 20.65
N ALA A 343 0.54 -11.14 21.64
CA ALA A 343 1.03 -10.35 22.77
C ALA A 343 2.07 -9.29 22.34
N TRP A 344 2.92 -9.58 21.35
CA TRP A 344 3.86 -8.60 20.77
C TRP A 344 3.15 -7.51 19.97
N LEU A 345 1.93 -7.75 19.50
CA LEU A 345 1.20 -6.88 18.59
C LEU A 345 0.94 -5.48 19.18
N LEU A 346 0.81 -5.35 20.50
CA LEU A 346 0.68 -4.03 21.14
C LEU A 346 1.90 -3.14 20.87
N TRP A 347 3.09 -3.65 21.16
CA TRP A 347 4.35 -2.92 20.98
C TRP A 347 4.67 -2.70 19.50
N PHE A 348 4.43 -3.72 18.70
CA PHE A 348 4.55 -3.67 17.25
C PHE A 348 3.67 -2.54 16.67
N HIS A 349 2.39 -2.49 17.04
CA HIS A 349 1.44 -1.52 16.52
C HIS A 349 1.72 -0.10 16.99
N LEU A 350 2.18 0.10 18.22
CA LEU A 350 2.63 1.41 18.72
C LEU A 350 3.83 1.93 17.92
N ALA A 351 4.82 1.09 17.71
CA ALA A 351 6.00 1.46 16.91
C ALA A 351 5.62 1.72 15.45
N ASP A 352 4.74 0.90 14.89
CA ASP A 352 4.23 1.02 13.53
C ASP A 352 3.46 2.33 13.32
N ALA A 353 2.58 2.69 14.25
CA ALA A 353 1.87 3.98 14.22
C ALA A 353 2.81 5.19 14.30
N ALA A 354 3.84 5.13 15.13
CA ALA A 354 4.82 6.20 15.26
C ALA A 354 5.67 6.36 14.00
N GLN A 355 6.17 5.24 13.44
CA GLN A 355 7.03 5.25 12.27
C GLN A 355 6.29 5.74 11.03
N ILE A 356 5.06 5.21 10.77
CA ILE A 356 4.29 5.59 9.59
C ILE A 356 3.89 7.07 9.64
N MET A 357 3.45 7.58 10.80
CA MET A 357 3.10 8.98 10.98
C MET A 357 4.31 9.89 10.74
N SER A 358 5.46 9.60 11.34
CA SER A 358 6.68 10.39 11.16
C SER A 358 7.15 10.38 9.70
N ALA A 359 7.12 9.23 9.04
CA ALA A 359 7.45 9.12 7.62
C ALA A 359 6.51 9.95 6.73
N PHE A 360 5.21 9.94 7.00
CA PHE A 360 4.23 10.71 6.23
C PHE A 360 4.36 12.22 6.46
N VAL A 361 4.68 12.65 7.66
CA VAL A 361 4.99 14.08 7.92
C VAL A 361 6.27 14.47 7.18
N LEU A 362 7.33 13.67 7.20
CA LEU A 362 8.55 13.90 6.41
C LEU A 362 8.27 13.97 4.90
N ARG A 363 7.37 13.12 4.37
CA ARG A 363 6.91 13.20 2.98
C ARG A 363 6.24 14.54 2.66
N ALA A 364 5.47 15.11 3.62
CA ALA A 364 4.88 16.44 3.47
C ALA A 364 5.96 17.54 3.32
N HIS A 365 7.12 17.37 3.94
CA HIS A 365 8.33 18.20 3.75
C HIS A 365 9.15 17.81 2.51
N ARG A 366 8.64 16.93 1.64
CA ARG A 366 9.31 16.37 0.45
C ARG A 366 10.61 15.61 0.76
N ILE A 367 10.69 15.00 1.93
CA ILE A 367 11.83 14.19 2.38
C ILE A 367 11.40 12.72 2.36
N ALA A 368 12.01 11.90 1.47
CA ALA A 368 11.70 10.48 1.34
C ALA A 368 12.95 9.56 1.36
N THR A 369 14.12 10.07 1.02
CA THR A 369 15.35 9.26 0.96
C THR A 369 15.81 8.80 2.33
N VAL A 370 15.79 9.69 3.33
CA VAL A 370 16.19 9.31 4.70
C VAL A 370 15.23 8.28 5.31
N PRO A 371 13.89 8.43 5.21
CA PRO A 371 12.97 7.35 5.59
C PRO A 371 13.25 6.00 4.91
N LEU A 372 13.57 5.99 3.61
CA LEU A 372 13.95 4.77 2.91
C LEU A 372 15.18 4.08 3.54
N ILE A 373 16.24 4.84 3.82
CA ILE A 373 17.46 4.29 4.43
C ILE A 373 17.15 3.72 5.81
N ILE A 374 16.39 4.45 6.63
CA ILE A 374 15.96 3.99 7.95
C ILE A 374 15.16 2.71 7.85
N TYR A 375 14.23 2.59 6.90
CA TYR A 375 13.44 1.38 6.69
C TYR A 375 14.29 0.20 6.24
N ALA A 376 15.19 0.40 5.29
CA ALA A 376 16.07 -0.66 4.82
C ALA A 376 16.93 -1.23 5.96
N THR A 377 17.50 -0.36 6.79
CA THR A 377 18.34 -0.79 7.92
C THR A 377 17.52 -1.38 9.07
N ALA A 378 16.41 -0.76 9.45
CA ALA A 378 15.61 -1.18 10.59
C ALA A 378 14.75 -2.41 10.28
N ILE A 379 14.04 -2.44 9.14
CA ILE A 379 13.12 -3.52 8.82
C ILE A 379 13.88 -4.73 8.25
N TRP A 380 14.75 -4.53 7.24
CA TRP A 380 15.49 -5.64 6.65
C TRP A 380 16.69 -6.05 7.49
N GLY A 381 17.48 -5.07 8.01
CA GLY A 381 18.65 -5.38 8.83
C GLY A 381 18.27 -5.97 10.19
N VAL A 382 17.62 -5.16 11.03
CA VAL A 382 17.29 -5.55 12.40
C VAL A 382 16.07 -6.49 12.45
N GLY A 383 14.98 -6.14 11.77
CA GLY A 383 13.73 -6.92 11.82
C GLY A 383 13.88 -8.28 11.17
N LEU A 384 14.22 -8.32 9.89
CA LEU A 384 14.30 -9.57 9.13
C LEU A 384 15.62 -10.32 9.40
N GLY A 385 16.77 -9.65 9.26
CA GLY A 385 18.08 -10.26 9.48
C GLY A 385 18.31 -10.66 10.93
N GLY A 386 18.02 -9.77 11.89
CA GLY A 386 18.05 -10.08 13.31
C GLY A 386 17.02 -11.15 13.70
N GLY A 387 15.82 -11.09 13.10
CA GLY A 387 14.78 -12.11 13.28
C GLY A 387 15.22 -13.50 12.82
N TYR A 388 15.87 -13.57 11.65
CA TYR A 388 16.45 -14.84 11.17
C TYR A 388 17.52 -15.38 12.13
N ALA A 389 18.45 -14.52 12.55
CA ALA A 389 19.51 -14.94 13.48
C ALA A 389 18.98 -15.45 14.83
N ILE A 390 17.97 -14.76 15.39
CA ILE A 390 17.35 -15.13 16.66
C ILE A 390 16.48 -16.39 16.48
N ALA A 391 15.61 -16.43 15.48
CA ALA A 391 14.66 -17.53 15.31
C ALA A 391 15.32 -18.88 15.04
N PHE A 392 16.45 -18.87 14.32
CA PHE A 392 17.22 -20.08 13.96
C PHE A 392 18.47 -20.30 14.81
N ASP A 393 18.68 -19.48 15.84
CA ASP A 393 19.82 -19.57 16.78
C ASP A 393 21.18 -19.64 16.08
N VAL A 394 21.40 -18.79 15.09
CA VAL A 394 22.62 -18.81 14.25
C VAL A 394 23.92 -18.66 15.06
N GLY A 395 23.86 -18.02 16.23
CA GLY A 395 25.00 -17.80 17.12
C GLY A 395 25.07 -18.74 18.32
N GLY A 396 24.08 -19.59 18.55
CA GLY A 396 24.01 -20.47 19.73
C GLY A 396 23.75 -19.75 21.06
N PHE A 397 23.26 -18.50 21.01
CA PHE A 397 23.04 -17.64 22.19
C PHE A 397 21.58 -17.28 22.43
N THR A 398 20.66 -17.76 21.58
CA THR A 398 19.26 -17.34 21.66
C THR A 398 18.57 -18.02 22.83
N PRO A 399 17.93 -17.27 23.75
CA PRO A 399 17.08 -17.85 24.78
C PRO A 399 15.95 -18.70 24.16
N ALA A 400 15.67 -19.86 24.71
CA ALA A 400 14.65 -20.79 24.23
C ALA A 400 13.26 -20.11 24.04
N ALA A 401 12.96 -19.11 24.85
CA ALA A 401 11.71 -18.33 24.76
C ALA A 401 11.57 -17.51 23.49
N LEU A 402 12.67 -17.20 22.79
CA LEU A 402 12.71 -16.39 21.57
C LEU A 402 12.98 -17.21 20.29
N LEU A 403 13.13 -18.53 20.41
CA LEU A 403 13.30 -19.38 19.23
C LEU A 403 12.05 -19.37 18.33
N GLY A 404 12.25 -19.57 17.05
CA GLY A 404 11.20 -19.70 16.06
C GLY A 404 10.43 -18.40 15.76
N ALA A 405 9.12 -18.50 15.56
CA ALA A 405 8.29 -17.37 15.18
C ALA A 405 8.33 -16.20 16.19
N ARG A 406 8.52 -16.49 17.46
CA ARG A 406 8.64 -15.46 18.52
C ARG A 406 9.86 -14.57 18.31
N GLY A 407 10.99 -15.12 17.89
CA GLY A 407 12.22 -14.36 17.57
C GLY A 407 12.02 -13.40 16.40
N PHE A 408 11.31 -13.83 15.37
CA PHE A 408 10.94 -12.94 14.28
C PHE A 408 10.07 -11.77 14.73
N TRP A 409 9.04 -12.01 15.53
CA TRP A 409 8.17 -10.96 16.04
C TRP A 409 8.89 -10.01 17.01
N PHE A 410 9.76 -10.55 17.85
CA PHE A 410 10.62 -9.75 18.74
C PHE A 410 11.53 -8.81 17.92
N ALA A 411 12.29 -9.37 16.98
CA ALA A 411 13.22 -8.58 16.15
C ALA A 411 12.50 -7.59 15.24
N SER A 412 11.37 -7.97 14.65
CA SER A 412 10.56 -7.06 13.81
C SER A 412 9.98 -5.92 14.64
N THR A 413 9.53 -6.18 15.88
CA THR A 413 9.11 -5.11 16.79
C THR A 413 10.28 -4.21 17.14
N GLY A 414 11.46 -4.77 17.44
CA GLY A 414 12.68 -4.00 17.69
C GLY A 414 13.10 -3.14 16.48
N GLY A 415 13.01 -3.69 15.27
CA GLY A 415 13.24 -2.96 14.03
C GLY A 415 12.27 -1.80 13.84
N LEU A 416 10.97 -2.02 14.08
CA LEU A 416 9.96 -0.94 14.01
C LEU A 416 10.18 0.13 15.09
N VAL A 417 10.55 -0.25 16.31
CA VAL A 417 10.89 0.72 17.37
C VAL A 417 12.09 1.56 16.94
N LEU A 418 13.13 0.92 16.40
CA LEU A 418 14.29 1.66 15.86
C LEU A 418 13.88 2.62 14.75
N ALA A 419 13.05 2.17 13.80
CA ALA A 419 12.52 3.04 12.74
C ALA A 419 11.70 4.19 13.31
N ALA A 420 10.80 3.94 14.26
CA ALA A 420 9.97 4.95 14.91
C ALA A 420 10.81 6.02 15.62
N VAL A 421 11.79 5.59 16.41
CA VAL A 421 12.70 6.50 17.12
C VAL A 421 13.54 7.32 16.13
N ALA A 422 14.19 6.65 15.17
CA ALA A 422 15.05 7.32 14.20
C ALA A 422 14.26 8.33 13.33
N LEU A 423 13.08 7.96 12.83
CA LEU A 423 12.23 8.85 12.03
C LEU A 423 11.69 10.02 12.86
N THR A 424 11.28 9.77 14.10
CA THR A 424 10.76 10.83 14.98
C THR A 424 11.88 11.82 15.36
N LEU A 425 13.07 11.33 15.72
CA LEU A 425 14.22 12.18 16.00
C LEU A 425 14.64 13.00 14.78
N PHE A 426 14.67 12.37 13.61
CA PHE A 426 14.97 13.06 12.36
C PHE A 426 13.90 14.10 12.02
N LEU A 427 12.63 13.80 12.22
CA LEU A 427 11.53 14.77 12.07
C LEU A 427 11.71 15.96 13.00
N LEU A 428 12.00 15.73 14.28
CA LEU A 428 12.25 16.80 15.24
C LEU A 428 13.43 17.70 14.84
N TRP A 429 14.48 17.09 14.28
CA TRP A 429 15.64 17.83 13.77
C TRP A 429 15.27 18.71 12.56
N VAL A 430 14.47 18.19 11.59
CA VAL A 430 13.95 18.96 10.45
C VAL A 430 13.13 20.16 10.94
N LEU A 431 12.17 19.90 11.83
CA LEU A 431 11.29 20.92 12.37
C LEU A 431 12.04 22.00 13.21
N LYS A 432 13.16 21.63 13.83
CA LYS A 432 14.02 22.57 14.54
C LYS A 432 14.81 23.48 13.58
N ARG A 433 15.32 22.91 12.48
CA ARG A 433 16.02 23.67 11.43
C ARG A 433 15.13 24.70 10.75
N GLU A 434 13.89 24.36 10.46
CA GLU A 434 12.90 25.28 9.88
C GLU A 434 12.53 26.46 10.80
N ARG A 435 12.84 26.37 12.09
CA ARG A 435 12.68 27.48 13.04
C ARG A 435 13.81 28.50 12.96
N ALA A 436 14.98 28.05 12.53
CA ALA A 436 16.20 28.85 12.52
C ALA A 436 16.45 29.55 11.17
N ALA A 437 15.69 29.13 10.14
CA ALA A 437 15.70 29.72 8.80
C ALA A 437 14.51 30.66 8.60
#